data_231104a0c282244aefe2e3a2d05f5a67
#
_entry.id   231104a0c282244aefe2e3a2d05f5a67
#
_cell.length_a   1.000
_cell.length_b   1.000
_cell.length_c   1.000
_cell.angle_alpha   90.00
_cell.angle_beta   90.00
_cell.angle_gamma   90.00
#
_symmetry.space_group_name_H-M   'P 1'
#
loop_
_entity.id
_entity.type
_entity.pdbx_description
1 polymer ?
#
loop_
_entity_poly.entity_id
_entity_poly.type
_entity_poly.pdbx_seq_one_letter_code
_entity_poly.pdbx_strand_id
1 'polypeptide(L)'
;LARLPANVQVDDLIQAGMIGLLEASKKYDSSKGASFETFAGIRTRGSMLDEVRKGDWAPRSVHRNSRMVSDAIRLIEARTGRDAKDQEVAAELQLSLEDYYGILGDTLGSRLFSFDDLLQDGDQGGLGEDAGSNHHEPSRDLEDQRFQAALADAIAQLPERERLVLALYYDEELNLKEIGAVLGVSESRVSQLHSQCAARLRARLGDWRAR
;
A
#
# COMPACT_ATOMS: atom_id res chain seq x y z
N LEU A 1 0.89 10.27 -13.35
CA LEU A 1 1.23 11.58 -12.74
C LEU A 1 0.17 12.06 -11.75
N ALA A 2 -1.12 11.80 -12.01
CA ALA A 2 -2.22 12.21 -11.12
C ALA A 2 -2.27 11.46 -9.76
N ARG A 3 -1.42 10.47 -9.57
CA ARG A 3 -1.38 9.60 -8.37
C ARG A 3 -0.20 9.87 -7.45
N LEU A 4 0.71 10.76 -7.83
CA LEU A 4 1.84 11.13 -6.97
C LEU A 4 1.38 12.09 -5.87
N PRO A 5 1.92 11.96 -4.64
CA PRO A 5 1.71 12.92 -3.58
C PRO A 5 2.07 14.33 -4.03
N ALA A 6 1.36 15.34 -3.53
CA ALA A 6 1.55 16.74 -3.93
C ALA A 6 2.97 17.29 -3.64
N ASN A 7 3.71 16.64 -2.75
CA ASN A 7 5.08 16.98 -2.36
C ASN A 7 6.15 16.29 -3.21
N VAL A 8 5.77 15.38 -4.13
CA VAL A 8 6.71 14.64 -4.98
C VAL A 8 6.75 15.26 -6.36
N GLN A 9 7.91 15.73 -6.78
CA GLN A 9 8.13 16.27 -8.13
C GLN A 9 8.61 15.15 -9.06
N VAL A 10 8.08 15.14 -10.28
CA VAL A 10 8.44 14.14 -11.30
C VAL A 10 9.93 14.20 -11.62
N ASP A 11 10.49 15.41 -11.65
CA ASP A 11 11.91 15.63 -11.96
C ASP A 11 12.83 14.98 -10.92
N ASP A 12 12.44 15.00 -9.63
CA ASP A 12 13.18 14.33 -8.55
C ASP A 12 13.15 12.81 -8.73
N LEU A 13 12.01 12.25 -9.14
CA LEU A 13 11.89 10.82 -9.44
C LEU A 13 12.74 10.41 -10.64
N ILE A 14 12.73 11.20 -11.71
CA ILE A 14 13.57 10.96 -12.89
C ILE A 14 15.04 10.97 -12.48
N GLN A 15 15.46 11.94 -11.68
CA GLN A 15 16.83 12.05 -11.19
C GLN A 15 17.21 10.86 -10.31
N ALA A 16 16.36 10.45 -9.38
CA ALA A 16 16.56 9.27 -8.55
C ALA A 16 16.66 7.99 -9.40
N GLY A 17 15.79 7.83 -10.39
CA GLY A 17 15.85 6.72 -11.33
C GLY A 17 17.13 6.68 -12.14
N MET A 18 17.62 7.83 -12.62
CA MET A 18 18.90 7.93 -13.32
C MET A 18 20.09 7.56 -12.43
N ILE A 19 20.07 7.96 -11.16
CA ILE A 19 21.09 7.58 -10.18
C ILE A 19 21.06 6.06 -9.97
N GLY A 20 19.88 5.46 -9.79
CA GLY A 20 19.71 4.02 -9.67
C GLY A 20 20.23 3.24 -10.88
N LEU A 21 19.97 3.74 -12.09
CA LEU A 21 20.49 3.15 -13.32
C LEU A 21 22.02 3.24 -13.42
N LEU A 22 22.60 4.38 -13.04
CA LEU A 22 24.05 4.58 -12.97
C LEU A 22 24.71 3.64 -11.95
N GLU A 23 24.10 3.44 -10.80
CA GLU A 23 24.57 2.48 -9.81
C GLU A 23 24.46 1.06 -10.32
N ALA A 24 23.36 0.70 -10.98
CA ALA A 24 23.18 -0.61 -11.58
C ALA A 24 24.29 -0.90 -12.62
N SER A 25 24.62 0.07 -13.47
CA SER A 25 25.68 -0.10 -14.48
C SER A 25 27.06 -0.37 -13.88
N LYS A 26 27.34 0.13 -12.67
CA LYS A 26 28.62 -0.08 -11.97
C LYS A 26 28.66 -1.41 -11.19
N LYS A 27 27.50 -1.87 -10.70
CA LYS A 27 27.40 -3.05 -9.82
C LYS A 27 26.94 -4.32 -10.54
N TYR A 28 26.56 -4.22 -11.80
CA TYR A 28 26.09 -5.36 -12.56
C TYR A 28 27.20 -6.40 -12.80
N ASP A 29 26.86 -7.64 -12.52
CA ASP A 29 27.73 -8.80 -12.74
C ASP A 29 26.96 -9.86 -13.52
N SER A 30 27.37 -10.09 -14.76
CA SER A 30 26.73 -11.06 -15.66
C SER A 30 26.86 -12.53 -15.18
N SER A 31 27.79 -12.81 -14.26
CA SER A 31 27.97 -14.16 -13.71
C SER A 31 26.84 -14.58 -12.74
N LYS A 32 26.04 -13.63 -12.27
CA LYS A 32 24.93 -13.86 -11.31
C LYS A 32 23.60 -14.28 -11.97
N GLY A 33 23.57 -14.52 -13.28
CA GLY A 33 22.46 -15.16 -13.98
C GLY A 33 21.27 -14.27 -14.33
N ALA A 34 21.18 -13.04 -13.83
CA ALA A 34 20.15 -12.07 -14.19
C ALA A 34 20.57 -11.23 -15.41
N SER A 35 19.63 -10.82 -16.27
CA SER A 35 19.91 -9.86 -17.33
C SER A 35 20.17 -8.47 -16.75
N PHE A 36 21.01 -7.66 -17.45
CA PHE A 36 21.24 -6.26 -17.04
C PHE A 36 19.92 -5.48 -16.95
N GLU A 37 19.01 -5.73 -17.87
CA GLU A 37 17.71 -5.05 -17.95
C GLU A 37 16.87 -5.33 -16.71
N THR A 38 16.80 -6.58 -16.26
CA THR A 38 16.10 -6.96 -15.02
C THR A 38 16.75 -6.33 -13.80
N PHE A 39 18.07 -6.44 -13.68
CA PHE A 39 18.81 -5.87 -12.54
C PHE A 39 18.69 -4.35 -12.48
N ALA A 40 18.88 -3.67 -13.63
CA ALA A 40 18.74 -2.22 -13.72
C ALA A 40 17.32 -1.75 -13.44
N GLY A 41 16.30 -2.47 -13.93
CA GLY A 41 14.91 -2.16 -13.67
C GLY A 41 14.57 -2.18 -12.17
N ILE A 42 14.99 -3.22 -11.45
CA ILE A 42 14.81 -3.34 -10.00
C ILE A 42 15.50 -2.19 -9.26
N ARG A 43 16.76 -1.89 -9.61
CA ARG A 43 17.54 -0.82 -8.95
C ARG A 43 16.96 0.57 -9.22
N THR A 44 16.59 0.86 -10.46
CA THR A 44 15.96 2.12 -10.85
C THR A 44 14.66 2.35 -10.10
N ARG A 45 13.78 1.32 -10.06
CA ARG A 45 12.53 1.37 -9.31
C ARG A 45 12.77 1.57 -7.82
N GLY A 46 13.72 0.83 -7.23
CA GLY A 46 14.09 0.99 -5.82
C GLY A 46 14.53 2.41 -5.49
N SER A 47 15.41 3.01 -6.31
CA SER A 47 15.87 4.39 -6.10
C SER A 47 14.75 5.42 -6.21
N MET A 48 13.79 5.25 -7.14
CA MET A 48 12.61 6.09 -7.24
C MET A 48 11.71 5.97 -6.01
N LEU A 49 11.48 4.75 -5.53
CA LEU A 49 10.69 4.50 -4.31
C LEU A 49 11.36 5.10 -3.07
N ASP A 50 12.67 5.00 -2.95
CA ASP A 50 13.42 5.61 -1.85
C ASP A 50 13.32 7.14 -1.86
N GLU A 51 13.30 7.77 -3.05
CA GLU A 51 13.11 9.22 -3.17
C GLU A 51 11.72 9.63 -2.71
N VAL A 52 10.70 8.88 -3.12
CA VAL A 52 9.34 9.11 -2.64
C VAL A 52 9.26 8.95 -1.12
N ARG A 53 9.89 7.91 -0.55
CA ARG A 53 9.94 7.68 0.91
C ARG A 53 10.66 8.80 1.67
N LYS A 54 11.67 9.44 1.09
CA LYS A 54 12.33 10.61 1.70
C LYS A 54 11.40 11.81 1.83
N GLY A 55 10.51 11.99 0.85
CA GLY A 55 9.49 13.04 0.87
C GLY A 55 8.29 12.70 1.76
N ASP A 56 8.07 11.41 2.07
CA ASP A 56 6.97 10.93 2.88
C ASP A 56 7.36 10.85 4.35
N TRP A 57 7.55 12.01 4.96
CA TRP A 57 7.62 12.12 6.41
C TRP A 57 6.20 11.98 6.98
N ALA A 58 5.63 10.78 6.89
CA ALA A 58 4.46 10.48 7.70
C ALA A 58 4.90 10.47 9.17
N PRO A 59 4.38 11.39 10.02
CA PRO A 59 4.71 11.38 11.43
C PRO A 59 4.45 9.99 12.02
N ARG A 60 5.27 9.54 12.96
CA ARG A 60 5.06 8.24 13.67
C ARG A 60 3.64 8.10 14.22
N SER A 61 2.97 9.23 14.49
CA SER A 61 1.57 9.29 14.88
C SER A 61 0.62 8.73 13.82
N VAL A 62 0.86 8.97 12.52
CA VAL A 62 0.01 8.48 11.42
C VAL A 62 0.07 6.95 11.35
N HIS A 63 1.26 6.37 11.41
CA HIS A 63 1.43 4.91 11.43
C HIS A 63 0.79 4.28 12.68
N ARG A 64 0.94 4.92 13.85
CA ARG A 64 0.29 4.45 15.08
C ARG A 64 -1.22 4.52 14.97
N ASN A 65 -1.76 5.64 14.53
CA ASN A 65 -3.20 5.86 14.38
C ASN A 65 -3.82 4.86 13.41
N SER A 66 -3.13 4.59 12.34
CA SER A 66 -3.52 3.59 11.35
C SER A 66 -3.61 2.16 11.92
N ARG A 67 -2.64 1.77 12.75
CA ARG A 67 -2.69 0.46 13.44
C ARG A 67 -3.86 0.43 14.41
N MET A 68 -4.06 1.47 15.20
CA MET A 68 -5.20 1.59 16.13
C MET A 68 -6.54 1.41 15.41
N VAL A 69 -6.73 2.04 14.26
CA VAL A 69 -7.95 1.89 13.46
C VAL A 69 -8.11 0.45 12.96
N SER A 70 -7.05 -0.17 12.44
CA SER A 70 -7.10 -1.56 11.95
C SER A 70 -7.40 -2.56 13.08
N ASP A 71 -6.81 -2.36 14.26
CA ASP A 71 -7.03 -3.22 15.43
C ASP A 71 -8.48 -3.08 15.95
N ALA A 72 -9.02 -1.86 15.99
CA ALA A 72 -10.41 -1.61 16.37
C ALA A 72 -11.40 -2.26 15.39
N ILE A 73 -11.16 -2.15 14.08
CA ILE A 73 -11.98 -2.82 13.06
C ILE A 73 -11.96 -4.33 13.30
N ARG A 74 -10.78 -4.94 13.44
CA ARG A 74 -10.62 -6.38 13.68
C ARG A 74 -11.38 -6.83 14.92
N LEU A 75 -11.28 -6.07 16.01
CA LEU A 75 -11.96 -6.40 17.28
C LEU A 75 -13.50 -6.37 17.11
N ILE A 76 -14.02 -5.35 16.44
CA ILE A 76 -15.46 -5.22 16.21
C ILE A 76 -15.97 -6.33 15.28
N GLU A 77 -15.27 -6.60 14.17
CA GLU A 77 -15.64 -7.63 13.21
C GLU A 77 -15.59 -9.03 13.86
N ALA A 78 -14.58 -9.32 14.67
CA ALA A 78 -14.50 -10.57 15.44
C ALA A 78 -15.66 -10.73 16.44
N ARG A 79 -16.09 -9.63 17.08
CA ARG A 79 -17.18 -9.63 18.07
C ARG A 79 -18.57 -9.71 17.43
N THR A 80 -18.76 -9.06 16.28
CA THR A 80 -20.09 -8.88 15.66
C THR A 80 -20.37 -9.84 14.52
N GLY A 81 -19.33 -10.47 13.94
CA GLY A 81 -19.43 -11.32 12.76
C GLY A 81 -19.83 -10.60 11.48
N ARG A 82 -19.78 -9.26 11.47
CA ARG A 82 -20.08 -8.39 10.32
C ARG A 82 -19.10 -7.24 10.22
N ASP A 83 -19.12 -6.56 9.09
CA ASP A 83 -18.31 -5.37 8.84
C ASP A 83 -18.54 -4.30 9.91
N ALA A 84 -17.44 -3.75 10.43
CA ALA A 84 -17.47 -2.65 11.38
C ALA A 84 -17.99 -1.37 10.73
N LYS A 85 -18.88 -0.64 11.41
CA LYS A 85 -19.36 0.67 10.97
C LYS A 85 -18.46 1.78 11.53
N ASP A 86 -18.36 2.90 10.79
CA ASP A 86 -17.54 4.05 11.18
C ASP A 86 -17.81 4.52 12.61
N GLN A 87 -19.11 4.61 12.97
CA GLN A 87 -19.54 5.01 14.31
C GLN A 87 -19.07 4.05 15.40
N GLU A 88 -19.04 2.75 15.11
CA GLU A 88 -18.59 1.73 16.04
C GLU A 88 -17.07 1.80 16.23
N VAL A 89 -16.33 2.04 15.14
CA VAL A 89 -14.86 2.20 15.20
C VAL A 89 -14.49 3.48 15.95
N ALA A 90 -15.15 4.60 15.65
CA ALA A 90 -14.93 5.85 16.36
C ALA A 90 -15.25 5.71 17.86
N ALA A 91 -16.36 5.06 18.23
CA ALA A 91 -16.73 4.80 19.62
C ALA A 91 -15.72 3.88 20.33
N GLU A 92 -15.25 2.81 19.69
CA GLU A 92 -14.25 1.90 20.25
C GLU A 92 -12.91 2.63 20.53
N LEU A 93 -12.56 3.59 19.65
CA LEU A 93 -11.36 4.43 19.81
C LEU A 93 -11.57 5.64 20.73
N GLN A 94 -12.78 5.84 21.25
CA GLN A 94 -13.17 7.00 22.06
C GLN A 94 -12.95 8.34 21.31
N LEU A 95 -13.17 8.35 20.02
CA LEU A 95 -13.02 9.50 19.13
C LEU A 95 -14.37 10.02 18.66
N SER A 96 -14.43 11.32 18.33
CA SER A 96 -15.55 11.82 17.53
C SER A 96 -15.48 11.23 16.11
N LEU A 97 -16.61 11.21 15.41
CA LEU A 97 -16.64 10.75 14.01
C LEU A 97 -15.78 11.64 13.11
N GLU A 98 -15.70 12.93 13.44
CA GLU A 98 -14.88 13.91 12.72
C GLU A 98 -13.37 13.63 12.91
N ASP A 99 -12.93 13.39 14.15
CA ASP A 99 -11.54 13.02 14.44
C ASP A 99 -11.15 11.70 13.79
N TYR A 100 -12.07 10.71 13.79
CA TYR A 100 -11.86 9.43 13.09
C TYR A 100 -11.66 9.66 11.58
N TYR A 101 -12.48 10.48 10.94
CA TYR A 101 -12.32 10.81 9.52
C TYR A 101 -11.05 11.64 9.26
N GLY A 102 -10.63 12.49 10.19
CA GLY A 102 -9.35 13.17 10.14
C GLY A 102 -8.17 12.19 10.10
N ILE A 103 -8.17 11.22 11.01
CA ILE A 103 -7.15 10.15 11.04
C ILE A 103 -7.12 9.35 9.73
N LEU A 104 -8.28 9.04 9.16
CA LEU A 104 -8.34 8.35 7.87
C LEU A 104 -7.78 9.22 6.74
N GLY A 105 -8.04 10.53 6.75
CA GLY A 105 -7.52 11.49 5.78
C GLY A 105 -5.99 11.62 5.83
N ASP A 106 -5.43 11.80 7.02
CA ASP A 106 -3.97 11.91 7.24
C ASP A 106 -3.23 10.64 6.77
N THR A 107 -3.91 9.52 6.90
CA THR A 107 -3.40 8.22 6.46
C THR A 107 -3.28 8.10 4.95
N LEU A 108 -4.09 8.81 4.18
CA LEU A 108 -4.14 8.68 2.71
C LEU A 108 -2.95 9.36 2.02
N GLY A 109 -2.53 10.52 2.52
CA GLY A 109 -1.36 11.24 2.01
C GLY A 109 -0.06 10.44 2.14
N SER A 110 0.05 9.63 3.21
CA SER A 110 1.22 8.79 3.50
C SER A 110 1.11 7.36 2.95
N ARG A 111 -0.01 6.97 2.32
CA ARG A 111 -0.35 5.57 2.02
C ARG A 111 -0.58 5.20 0.58
N LEU A 112 -0.41 6.08 -0.37
CA LEU A 112 -0.27 5.68 -1.78
C LEU A 112 0.85 4.62 -1.95
N PHE A 113 1.77 4.58 -0.97
CA PHE A 113 2.88 3.62 -0.90
C PHE A 113 2.61 2.39 -0.03
N SER A 114 1.66 2.43 0.90
CA SER A 114 1.46 1.35 1.87
C SER A 114 0.74 0.12 1.28
N PHE A 115 0.00 0.25 0.19
CA PHE A 115 -0.60 -0.90 -0.50
C PHE A 115 0.46 -1.57 -1.40
N ASP A 116 1.27 -0.79 -2.09
CA ASP A 116 2.47 -1.28 -2.77
C ASP A 116 3.45 -1.92 -1.77
N ASP A 117 3.58 -1.38 -0.55
CA ASP A 117 4.36 -1.98 0.52
C ASP A 117 3.75 -3.29 1.03
N LEU A 118 2.42 -3.44 1.05
CA LEU A 118 1.77 -4.72 1.37
C LEU A 118 2.02 -5.78 0.29
N LEU A 119 2.11 -5.37 -0.96
CA LEU A 119 2.44 -6.24 -2.09
C LEU A 119 3.95 -6.51 -2.20
N GLN A 120 4.80 -5.56 -1.75
CA GLN A 120 6.26 -5.67 -1.81
C GLN A 120 6.90 -6.24 -0.55
N ASP A 121 6.25 -6.21 0.62
CA ASP A 121 6.76 -6.87 1.85
C ASP A 121 6.79 -8.41 1.72
N GLY A 122 6.16 -8.99 0.69
CA GLY A 122 6.43 -10.35 0.24
C GLY A 122 7.80 -10.51 -0.41
N ASP A 123 8.41 -9.42 -0.89
CA ASP A 123 9.71 -9.41 -1.60
C ASP A 123 10.84 -8.72 -0.80
N GLN A 124 10.60 -8.21 0.41
CA GLN A 124 11.63 -7.56 1.26
C GLN A 124 12.38 -8.50 2.20
N GLY A 125 12.58 -9.73 1.81
CA GLY A 125 13.66 -10.57 2.32
C GLY A 125 14.96 -10.31 1.55
N GLY A 126 15.56 -9.08 1.66
CA GLY A 126 16.93 -8.91 1.20
C GLY A 126 17.16 -7.99 0.03
N LEU A 127 16.92 -6.69 0.17
CA LEU A 127 17.61 -5.67 -0.62
C LEU A 127 18.99 -5.31 -0.01
N GLY A 128 19.61 -6.25 0.71
CA GLY A 128 21.02 -6.21 1.06
C GLY A 128 21.78 -7.08 0.07
N GLU A 129 22.65 -6.48 -0.73
CA GLU A 129 23.83 -6.98 -1.47
C GLU A 129 23.73 -8.29 -2.30
N ASP A 130 22.65 -9.11 -2.18
CA ASP A 130 22.52 -10.42 -2.84
C ASP A 130 21.40 -10.50 -3.92
N ALA A 131 21.03 -9.38 -4.55
CA ALA A 131 20.07 -9.38 -5.68
C ALA A 131 20.61 -10.11 -6.96
N GLY A 132 21.42 -11.09 -6.80
CA GLY A 132 22.05 -11.88 -7.88
C GLY A 132 21.78 -13.37 -7.86
N SER A 133 21.14 -13.90 -6.82
CA SER A 133 20.81 -15.31 -6.81
C SER A 133 19.34 -15.52 -7.16
N ASN A 134 19.07 -15.90 -8.41
CA ASN A 134 17.84 -16.56 -8.84
C ASN A 134 17.70 -17.93 -8.15
N HIS A 135 17.61 -17.95 -6.83
CA HIS A 135 17.02 -19.10 -6.17
C HIS A 135 15.51 -18.90 -6.22
N HIS A 136 14.88 -19.40 -7.28
CA HIS A 136 13.49 -19.81 -7.30
C HIS A 136 13.33 -20.83 -6.16
N GLU A 137 13.08 -20.34 -4.94
CA GLU A 137 12.67 -21.21 -3.86
C GLU A 137 11.19 -21.51 -4.07
N PRO A 138 10.80 -22.76 -4.37
CA PRO A 138 9.40 -23.15 -4.59
C PRO A 138 8.50 -22.82 -3.39
N SER A 139 9.08 -22.61 -2.21
CA SER A 139 8.41 -22.18 -1.00
C SER A 139 7.90 -20.74 -1.08
N ARG A 140 8.68 -19.82 -1.67
CA ARG A 140 8.28 -18.42 -1.86
C ARG A 140 7.15 -18.27 -2.87
N ASP A 141 7.25 -18.96 -4.00
CA ASP A 141 6.18 -18.95 -5.01
C ASP A 141 4.84 -19.46 -4.42
N LEU A 142 4.90 -20.43 -3.52
CA LEU A 142 3.71 -20.96 -2.86
C LEU A 142 3.14 -20.00 -1.81
N GLU A 143 4.00 -19.27 -1.09
CA GLU A 143 3.60 -18.25 -0.13
C GLU A 143 2.98 -17.05 -0.85
N ASP A 144 3.55 -16.59 -1.95
CA ASP A 144 3.03 -15.51 -2.78
C ASP A 144 1.66 -15.86 -3.38
N GLN A 145 1.50 -17.08 -3.90
CA GLN A 145 0.20 -17.55 -4.41
C GLN A 145 -0.86 -17.61 -3.30
N ARG A 146 -0.50 -18.07 -2.11
CA ARG A 146 -1.41 -18.10 -0.95
C ARG A 146 -1.78 -16.70 -0.49
N PHE A 147 -0.80 -15.79 -0.47
CA PHE A 147 -1.05 -14.38 -0.14
C PHE A 147 -1.97 -13.72 -1.16
N GLN A 148 -1.73 -13.94 -2.45
CA GLN A 148 -2.60 -13.42 -3.51
C GLN A 148 -4.03 -13.96 -3.40
N ALA A 149 -4.20 -15.25 -3.12
CA ALA A 149 -5.51 -15.86 -2.89
C ALA A 149 -6.20 -15.23 -1.66
N ALA A 150 -5.49 -15.10 -0.54
CA ALA A 150 -6.02 -14.47 0.67
C ALA A 150 -6.38 -12.99 0.46
N LEU A 151 -5.59 -12.26 -0.30
CA LEU A 151 -5.87 -10.87 -0.68
C LEU A 151 -7.12 -10.78 -1.55
N ALA A 152 -7.26 -11.65 -2.56
CA ALA A 152 -8.45 -11.70 -3.42
C ALA A 152 -9.72 -12.00 -2.60
N ASP A 153 -9.66 -12.97 -1.68
CA ASP A 153 -10.75 -13.30 -0.77
C ASP A 153 -11.09 -12.13 0.17
N ALA A 154 -10.08 -11.46 0.71
CA ALA A 154 -10.27 -10.29 1.56
C ALA A 154 -10.93 -9.13 0.81
N ILE A 155 -10.54 -8.89 -0.45
CA ILE A 155 -11.16 -7.87 -1.33
C ILE A 155 -12.61 -8.26 -1.65
N ALA A 156 -12.88 -9.53 -1.98
CA ALA A 156 -14.22 -9.99 -2.30
C ALA A 156 -15.22 -9.82 -1.13
N GLN A 157 -14.72 -9.87 0.10
CA GLN A 157 -15.51 -9.68 1.32
C GLN A 157 -15.66 -8.20 1.74
N LEU A 158 -15.04 -7.23 1.04
CA LEU A 158 -15.25 -5.82 1.34
C LEU A 158 -16.69 -5.39 1.01
N PRO A 159 -17.22 -4.39 1.74
CA PRO A 159 -18.46 -3.73 1.36
C PRO A 159 -18.44 -3.29 -0.11
N GLU A 160 -19.58 -3.40 -0.81
CA GLU A 160 -19.69 -3.14 -2.24
C GLU A 160 -19.11 -1.78 -2.67
N ARG A 161 -19.40 -0.73 -1.87
CA ARG A 161 -18.89 0.63 -2.15
C ARG A 161 -17.37 0.73 -2.03
N GLU A 162 -16.79 0.04 -1.05
CA GLU A 162 -15.34 0.03 -0.84
C GLU A 162 -14.65 -0.75 -1.98
N ARG A 163 -15.18 -1.91 -2.35
CA ARG A 163 -14.70 -2.71 -3.48
C ARG A 163 -14.76 -1.93 -4.79
N LEU A 164 -15.85 -1.19 -5.02
CA LEU A 164 -16.01 -0.35 -6.21
C LEU A 164 -14.97 0.78 -6.26
N VAL A 165 -14.67 1.43 -5.11
CA VAL A 165 -13.62 2.45 -5.03
C VAL A 165 -12.26 1.85 -5.39
N LEU A 166 -11.93 0.64 -4.89
CA LEU A 166 -10.67 -0.03 -5.25
C LEU A 166 -10.60 -0.34 -6.74
N ALA A 167 -11.65 -0.91 -7.33
CA ALA A 167 -11.69 -1.23 -8.75
C ALA A 167 -11.51 0.03 -9.61
N LEU A 168 -12.26 1.10 -9.34
CA LEU A 168 -12.13 2.37 -10.07
C LEU A 168 -10.73 2.99 -9.91
N TYR A 169 -10.09 2.82 -8.76
CA TYR A 169 -8.79 3.38 -8.50
C TYR A 169 -7.65 2.56 -9.12
N TYR A 170 -7.67 1.22 -8.99
CA TYR A 170 -6.57 0.35 -9.41
C TYR A 170 -6.75 -0.23 -10.82
N ASP A 171 -7.98 -0.64 -11.21
CA ASP A 171 -8.23 -1.26 -12.51
C ASP A 171 -8.51 -0.20 -13.58
N GLU A 172 -9.37 0.80 -13.27
CA GLU A 172 -9.73 1.88 -14.20
C GLU A 172 -8.79 3.08 -14.13
N GLU A 173 -7.82 3.05 -13.23
CA GLU A 173 -6.79 4.09 -13.06
C GLU A 173 -7.33 5.50 -12.81
N LEU A 174 -8.53 5.66 -12.30
CA LEU A 174 -9.15 6.96 -12.00
C LEU A 174 -8.54 7.61 -10.76
N ASN A 175 -8.44 8.95 -10.77
CA ASN A 175 -8.09 9.71 -9.58
C ASN A 175 -9.29 9.87 -8.63
N LEU A 176 -9.05 10.29 -7.38
CA LEU A 176 -10.10 10.39 -6.36
C LEU A 176 -11.24 11.35 -6.73
N LYS A 177 -10.94 12.41 -7.47
CA LYS A 177 -11.93 13.38 -7.95
C LYS A 177 -12.82 12.78 -9.04
N GLU A 178 -12.24 12.02 -9.96
CA GLU A 178 -12.97 11.30 -11.02
C GLU A 178 -13.87 10.22 -10.41
N ILE A 179 -13.34 9.44 -9.44
CA ILE A 179 -14.13 8.46 -8.70
C ILE A 179 -15.29 9.15 -7.97
N GLY A 180 -15.05 10.30 -7.36
CA GLY A 180 -16.10 11.11 -6.73
C GLY A 180 -17.20 11.49 -7.70
N ALA A 181 -16.86 11.92 -8.92
CA ALA A 181 -17.81 12.22 -9.98
C ALA A 181 -18.62 10.98 -10.40
N VAL A 182 -17.97 9.83 -10.55
CA VAL A 182 -18.65 8.55 -10.89
C VAL A 182 -19.62 8.10 -9.80
N LEU A 183 -19.20 8.20 -8.53
CA LEU A 183 -20.00 7.74 -7.38
C LEU A 183 -20.99 8.78 -6.86
N GLY A 184 -20.99 10.01 -7.37
CA GLY A 184 -21.82 11.11 -6.89
C GLY A 184 -21.49 11.58 -5.47
N VAL A 185 -20.22 11.50 -5.07
CA VAL A 185 -19.73 11.91 -3.75
C VAL A 185 -18.53 12.85 -3.86
N SER A 186 -18.18 13.53 -2.76
CA SER A 186 -17.00 14.40 -2.74
C SER A 186 -15.69 13.58 -2.81
N GLU A 187 -14.62 14.19 -3.32
CA GLU A 187 -13.27 13.62 -3.31
C GLU A 187 -12.84 13.21 -1.89
N SER A 188 -13.14 14.05 -0.88
CA SER A 188 -12.86 13.73 0.52
C SER A 188 -13.57 12.43 0.98
N ARG A 189 -14.82 12.19 0.52
CA ARG A 189 -15.53 10.96 0.85
C ARG A 189 -14.93 9.74 0.17
N VAL A 190 -14.48 9.87 -1.06
CA VAL A 190 -13.73 8.79 -1.75
C VAL A 190 -12.43 8.48 -1.01
N SER A 191 -11.72 9.52 -0.60
CA SER A 191 -10.51 9.42 0.23
C SER A 191 -10.76 8.61 1.51
N GLN A 192 -11.82 8.93 2.25
CA GLN A 192 -12.23 8.18 3.44
C GLN A 192 -12.51 6.71 3.13
N LEU A 193 -13.30 6.43 2.09
CA LEU A 193 -13.62 5.06 1.68
C LEU A 193 -12.36 4.27 1.30
N HIS A 194 -11.46 4.87 0.54
CA HIS A 194 -10.19 4.23 0.18
C HIS A 194 -9.34 3.90 1.41
N SER A 195 -9.23 4.83 2.37
CA SER A 195 -8.49 4.61 3.62
C SER A 195 -9.14 3.52 4.49
N GLN A 196 -10.47 3.43 4.51
CA GLN A 196 -11.20 2.36 5.19
C GLN A 196 -10.90 1.00 4.55
N CYS A 197 -10.92 0.91 3.20
CA CYS A 197 -10.53 -0.30 2.50
C CYS A 197 -9.15 -0.79 2.94
N ALA A 198 -8.16 0.11 2.93
CA ALA A 198 -6.80 -0.21 3.33
C ALA A 198 -6.72 -0.69 4.80
N ALA A 199 -7.46 -0.04 5.72
CA ALA A 199 -7.51 -0.43 7.12
C ALA A 199 -8.14 -1.83 7.31
N ARG A 200 -9.24 -2.15 6.59
CA ARG A 200 -9.89 -3.47 6.62
C ARG A 200 -9.02 -4.56 6.03
N LEU A 201 -8.44 -4.32 4.87
CA LEU A 201 -7.52 -5.28 4.25
C LEU A 201 -6.35 -5.59 5.17
N ARG A 202 -5.78 -4.56 5.82
CA ARG A 202 -4.73 -4.76 6.81
C ARG A 202 -5.20 -5.54 8.04
N ALA A 203 -6.41 -5.26 8.53
CA ALA A 203 -6.99 -5.99 9.66
C ALA A 203 -7.14 -7.49 9.33
N ARG A 204 -7.60 -7.83 8.13
CA ARG A 204 -7.83 -9.21 7.66
C ARG A 204 -6.53 -9.95 7.29
N LEU A 205 -5.54 -9.22 6.79
CA LEU A 205 -4.25 -9.79 6.37
C LEU A 205 -3.19 -9.71 7.48
N GLY A 206 -3.53 -9.17 8.66
CA GLY A 206 -2.57 -8.99 9.75
C GLY A 206 -1.90 -10.27 10.22
N ASP A 207 -2.59 -11.40 10.15
CA ASP A 207 -2.07 -12.71 10.54
C ASP A 207 -1.02 -13.28 9.55
N TRP A 208 -0.97 -12.77 8.31
CA TRP A 208 0.04 -13.13 7.32
C TRP A 208 1.42 -12.51 7.62
N ARG A 209 1.45 -11.40 8.36
CA ARG A 209 2.69 -10.74 8.79
C ARG A 209 3.34 -11.39 10.03
N ALA A 210 2.60 -12.23 10.74
CA ALA A 210 3.04 -12.83 12.00
C ALA A 210 3.62 -14.25 11.81
N ARG A 211 3.63 -14.76 10.59
CA ARG A 211 4.22 -16.05 10.21
C ARG A 211 5.50 -15.88 9.44
#